data_5e32959968bce9c0da20e95386f23de9
#
_entry.id   5e32959968bce9c0da20e95386f23de9
#
_cell.length_a   1.000
_cell.length_b   1.000
_cell.length_c   1.000
_cell.angle_alpha   90.00
_cell.angle_beta   90.00
_cell.angle_gamma   90.00
#
_symmetry.space_group_name_H-M   'P 1'
#
loop_
_entity.id
_entity.type
_entity.pdbx_description
1 polymer ?
#
loop_
_entity_poly.entity_id
_entity_poly.type
_entity_poly.pdbx_seq_one_letter_code
_entity_poly.pdbx_strand_id
1 'polypeptide(L)'
;MSFTEEEKKRALQLYYETGSIAKVIHKLGYPSRQKMYTWIKNRDIEQKRKKYDATDSSGHRRHPSLEIKLEILHRCFEEGEEIKSISEEYGYSRESIYSWRKKYLSGGAAAIMNKKKDLPRGTLTVNEDSNNGSDNTELAAKIRDLELENDILRQTIEILKKDQGIDLLSLKNREKTMIIDALRNKYSLSLLLRKLEISKSSYCYQHSVQHLPYKYEKIKEKIIELFKDNKERYGYRRINALLRKENIIVSEKIVRQIMKDNNLVVKVRKSKKYNSYQGKISEPVENIINRDFRSEKPNEKVLTDITEFAIPAGKVYLSPIVDCFDGMVASWKVSTSPNAELVNSMLDDYHTKLKEDDKPTVHSDRGCHYRWPGWIERMDKYGFTRSMSKKGCSPDNSACEGFFGRMKNEMFYGRSFVGITIETFIQIINDYIVWYNTKRIKASLGYMSPVEYRQSLGLIGFVKQTV
;
A
#
# COMPACT_ATOMS: atom_id res chain seq x y z
N MET A 1 -5.57 -29.45 -17.38
CA MET A 1 -6.14 -29.85 -18.68
C MET A 1 -5.74 -28.79 -19.70
N SER A 2 -5.18 -29.23 -20.84
CA SER A 2 -4.93 -28.39 -22.01
C SER A 2 -6.18 -28.42 -22.87
N PHE A 3 -6.70 -27.30 -23.29
CA PHE A 3 -7.84 -27.19 -24.19
C PHE A 3 -7.35 -27.08 -25.62
N THR A 4 -8.08 -27.67 -26.56
CA THR A 4 -7.80 -27.60 -28.01
C THR A 4 -8.10 -26.19 -28.54
N GLU A 5 -7.52 -25.83 -29.69
CA GLU A 5 -7.79 -24.53 -30.31
C GLU A 5 -9.26 -24.38 -30.75
N GLU A 6 -9.92 -25.51 -31.08
CA GLU A 6 -11.34 -25.52 -31.44
C GLU A 6 -12.23 -25.24 -30.22
N GLU A 7 -11.95 -25.85 -29.06
CA GLU A 7 -12.64 -25.58 -27.81
C GLU A 7 -12.49 -24.11 -27.40
N LYS A 8 -11.30 -23.56 -27.56
CA LYS A 8 -11.01 -22.14 -27.27
C LYS A 8 -11.80 -21.20 -28.20
N LYS A 9 -11.84 -21.51 -29.51
CA LYS A 9 -12.61 -20.73 -30.49
C LYS A 9 -14.10 -20.76 -30.16
N ARG A 10 -14.66 -21.93 -29.85
CA ARG A 10 -16.08 -22.13 -29.53
C ARG A 10 -16.48 -21.35 -28.27
N ALA A 11 -15.64 -21.36 -27.23
CA ALA A 11 -15.88 -20.60 -25.99
C ALA A 11 -15.83 -19.09 -26.22
N LEU A 12 -14.88 -18.59 -27.02
CA LEU A 12 -14.77 -17.20 -27.39
C LEU A 12 -15.94 -16.73 -28.25
N GLN A 13 -16.36 -17.51 -29.22
CA GLN A 13 -17.53 -17.21 -30.07
C GLN A 13 -18.79 -17.07 -29.21
N LEU A 14 -19.05 -18.03 -28.33
CA LEU A 14 -20.20 -17.99 -27.44
C LEU A 14 -20.16 -16.82 -26.46
N TYR A 15 -18.98 -16.38 -26.06
CA TYR A 15 -18.80 -15.17 -25.24
C TYR A 15 -19.21 -13.90 -26.00
N TYR A 16 -18.83 -13.78 -27.27
CA TYR A 16 -19.21 -12.61 -28.07
C TYR A 16 -20.71 -12.58 -28.41
N GLU A 17 -21.35 -13.73 -28.51
CA GLU A 17 -22.80 -13.83 -28.70
C GLU A 17 -23.59 -13.49 -27.43
N THR A 18 -23.07 -13.89 -26.27
CA THR A 18 -23.84 -13.79 -24.98
C THR A 18 -23.43 -12.65 -24.09
N GLY A 19 -22.26 -12.02 -24.30
CA GLY A 19 -21.67 -10.95 -23.49
C GLY A 19 -21.31 -11.38 -22.04
N SER A 20 -21.43 -12.68 -21.70
CA SER A 20 -21.33 -13.14 -20.31
C SER A 20 -20.50 -14.39 -20.15
N ILE A 21 -19.36 -14.29 -19.44
CA ILE A 21 -18.49 -15.43 -19.10
C ILE A 21 -19.24 -16.50 -18.29
N ALA A 22 -20.16 -16.11 -17.43
CA ALA A 22 -20.95 -17.04 -16.62
C ALA A 22 -21.85 -17.91 -17.49
N LYS A 23 -22.50 -17.34 -18.53
CA LYS A 23 -23.32 -18.08 -19.48
C LYS A 23 -22.50 -19.05 -20.34
N VAL A 24 -21.28 -18.67 -20.73
CA VAL A 24 -20.35 -19.56 -21.47
C VAL A 24 -19.98 -20.77 -20.63
N ILE A 25 -19.57 -20.58 -19.39
CA ILE A 25 -19.19 -21.67 -18.50
C ILE A 25 -20.38 -22.58 -18.18
N HIS A 26 -21.56 -22.00 -17.98
CA HIS A 26 -22.78 -22.77 -17.71
C HIS A 26 -23.16 -23.63 -18.93
N LYS A 27 -23.03 -23.11 -20.16
CA LYS A 27 -23.44 -23.81 -21.38
C LYS A 27 -22.44 -24.86 -21.87
N LEU A 28 -21.12 -24.61 -21.68
CA LEU A 28 -20.07 -25.49 -22.18
C LEU A 28 -19.44 -26.37 -21.10
N GLY A 29 -19.63 -26.06 -19.82
CA GLY A 29 -18.94 -26.74 -18.73
C GLY A 29 -17.44 -26.39 -18.60
N TYR A 30 -16.91 -25.62 -19.54
CA TYR A 30 -15.53 -25.13 -19.59
C TYR A 30 -15.49 -23.75 -20.29
N PRO A 31 -14.37 -23.01 -20.25
CA PRO A 31 -13.21 -23.12 -19.36
C PRO A 31 -13.46 -22.53 -17.96
N SER A 32 -12.46 -22.58 -17.08
CA SER A 32 -12.55 -21.82 -15.83
C SER A 32 -12.63 -20.32 -16.11
N ARG A 33 -13.28 -19.56 -15.21
CA ARG A 33 -13.45 -18.10 -15.33
C ARG A 33 -12.13 -17.37 -15.58
N GLN A 34 -11.06 -17.80 -14.93
CA GLN A 34 -9.72 -17.20 -15.05
C GLN A 34 -9.08 -17.48 -16.42
N LYS A 35 -9.28 -18.69 -16.97
CA LYS A 35 -8.82 -19.04 -18.31
C LYS A 35 -9.58 -18.29 -19.40
N MET A 36 -10.87 -18.06 -19.22
CA MET A 36 -11.67 -17.27 -20.17
C MET A 36 -11.18 -15.83 -20.27
N TYR A 37 -10.88 -15.18 -19.14
CA TYR A 37 -10.26 -13.84 -19.15
C TYR A 37 -8.90 -13.82 -19.87
N THR A 38 -8.09 -14.86 -19.69
CA THR A 38 -6.80 -14.98 -20.38
C THR A 38 -6.98 -15.11 -21.89
N TRP A 39 -7.96 -15.89 -22.35
CA TRP A 39 -8.24 -16.07 -23.77
C TRP A 39 -8.77 -14.80 -24.43
N ILE A 40 -9.65 -14.07 -23.77
CA ILE A 40 -10.15 -12.78 -24.26
C ILE A 40 -8.98 -11.79 -24.41
N LYS A 41 -8.15 -11.67 -23.38
CA LYS A 41 -6.98 -10.78 -23.38
C LYS A 41 -5.95 -11.14 -24.47
N ASN A 42 -5.68 -12.42 -24.67
CA ASN A 42 -4.70 -12.86 -25.67
C ASN A 42 -5.21 -12.65 -27.10
N ARG A 43 -6.53 -12.79 -27.36
CA ARG A 43 -7.09 -12.51 -28.67
C ARG A 43 -6.95 -11.04 -29.06
N ASP A 44 -7.16 -10.13 -28.11
CA ASP A 44 -6.96 -8.68 -28.35
C ASP A 44 -5.49 -8.37 -28.69
N ILE A 45 -4.56 -9.11 -28.11
CA ILE A 45 -3.12 -9.01 -28.41
C ILE A 45 -2.82 -9.59 -29.81
N GLU A 46 -3.40 -10.73 -30.17
CA GLU A 46 -3.22 -11.36 -31.50
C GLU A 46 -3.86 -10.53 -32.63
N GLN A 47 -5.02 -9.92 -32.42
CA GLN A 47 -5.62 -8.99 -33.39
C GLN A 47 -4.77 -7.73 -33.57
N LYS A 48 -4.17 -7.20 -32.49
CA LYS A 48 -3.20 -6.10 -32.58
C LYS A 48 -1.92 -6.54 -33.32
N ARG A 49 -1.38 -7.74 -33.06
CA ARG A 49 -0.23 -8.30 -33.78
C ARG A 49 -0.51 -8.51 -35.26
N LYS A 50 -1.66 -9.08 -35.63
CA LYS A 50 -2.03 -9.28 -37.05
C LYS A 50 -2.16 -7.96 -37.81
N LYS A 51 -2.54 -6.87 -37.18
CA LYS A 51 -2.56 -5.52 -37.79
C LYS A 51 -1.14 -5.01 -38.11
N TYR A 52 -0.12 -5.45 -37.36
CA TYR A 52 1.28 -5.07 -37.55
C TYR A 52 2.12 -6.10 -38.33
N ASP A 53 1.70 -7.38 -38.39
CA ASP A 53 2.36 -8.44 -39.15
C ASP A 53 1.95 -8.44 -40.64
N ALA A 54 0.97 -7.64 -41.05
CA ALA A 54 0.45 -7.62 -42.43
C ALA A 54 1.31 -6.79 -43.41
N THR A 55 2.49 -6.38 -43.01
CA THR A 55 3.40 -5.60 -43.88
C THR A 55 4.61 -6.37 -44.30
N ASP A 56 4.41 -7.44 -45.02
CA ASP A 56 5.41 -7.99 -45.95
C ASP A 56 5.24 -7.29 -47.31
N SER A 57 4.99 -5.96 -47.28
CA SER A 57 5.01 -5.14 -48.48
C SER A 57 6.44 -4.66 -48.71
N SER A 58 6.94 -4.90 -49.90
CA SER A 58 8.29 -4.68 -50.43
C SER A 58 8.88 -3.27 -50.32
N GLY A 59 8.37 -2.42 -49.43
CA GLY A 59 8.82 -1.07 -49.17
C GLY A 59 9.14 -0.77 -47.71
N HIS A 60 8.76 -1.62 -46.76
CA HIS A 60 8.92 -1.35 -45.35
C HIS A 60 10.27 -1.84 -44.83
N ARG A 61 11.21 -0.94 -44.61
CA ARG A 61 12.54 -1.31 -44.09
C ARG A 61 12.45 -1.58 -42.56
N ARG A 62 12.86 -2.76 -42.13
CA ARG A 62 12.97 -3.18 -40.72
C ARG A 62 13.79 -2.18 -39.88
N HIS A 63 14.65 -1.40 -40.54
CA HIS A 63 15.47 -0.34 -39.96
C HIS A 63 15.35 0.91 -40.85
N PRO A 64 14.48 1.86 -40.51
CA PRO A 64 14.31 3.10 -41.28
C PRO A 64 15.61 3.92 -41.30
N SER A 65 15.75 4.75 -42.34
CA SER A 65 16.87 5.68 -42.46
C SER A 65 16.84 6.70 -41.30
N LEU A 66 17.97 7.37 -41.09
CA LEU A 66 18.04 8.43 -40.09
C LEU A 66 17.03 9.56 -40.39
N GLU A 67 16.87 9.92 -41.65
CA GLU A 67 15.94 10.96 -42.12
C GLU A 67 14.51 10.65 -41.74
N ILE A 68 14.02 9.44 -42.04
CA ILE A 68 12.67 8.99 -41.68
C ILE A 68 12.46 9.00 -40.16
N LYS A 69 13.47 8.59 -39.38
CA LYS A 69 13.36 8.64 -37.90
C LYS A 69 13.27 10.06 -37.38
N LEU A 70 14.06 11.00 -37.93
CA LEU A 70 14.03 12.40 -37.57
C LEU A 70 12.72 13.06 -37.97
N GLU A 71 12.21 12.79 -39.16
CA GLU A 71 10.93 13.29 -39.66
C GLU A 71 9.77 12.84 -38.75
N ILE A 72 9.70 11.54 -38.42
CA ILE A 72 8.69 11.00 -37.49
C ILE A 72 8.79 11.67 -36.11
N LEU A 73 10.01 11.85 -35.60
CA LEU A 73 10.20 12.52 -34.30
C LEU A 73 9.80 13.99 -34.35
N HIS A 74 10.10 14.70 -35.42
CA HIS A 74 9.71 16.11 -35.63
C HIS A 74 8.20 16.23 -35.64
N ARG A 75 7.50 15.48 -36.50
CA ARG A 75 6.05 15.54 -36.61
C ARG A 75 5.33 15.16 -35.32
N CYS A 76 5.80 14.09 -34.64
CA CYS A 76 5.18 13.61 -33.41
C CYS A 76 5.40 14.52 -32.20
N PHE A 77 6.58 15.17 -32.09
CA PHE A 77 6.99 15.80 -30.83
C PHE A 77 7.31 17.30 -30.93
N GLU A 78 7.47 17.82 -32.11
CA GLU A 78 7.67 19.25 -32.36
C GLU A 78 6.41 19.90 -32.98
N GLU A 79 5.77 19.23 -33.96
CA GLU A 79 4.53 19.69 -34.57
C GLU A 79 3.27 19.23 -33.80
N GLY A 80 3.40 18.26 -32.88
CA GLY A 80 2.31 17.84 -32.01
C GLY A 80 1.27 16.91 -32.66
N GLU A 81 1.60 16.27 -33.78
CA GLU A 81 0.70 15.33 -34.43
C GLU A 81 0.46 14.08 -33.60
N GLU A 82 -0.72 13.48 -33.73
CA GLU A 82 -1.08 12.29 -32.95
C GLU A 82 -0.17 11.09 -33.32
N ILE A 83 0.59 10.59 -32.36
CA ILE A 83 1.54 9.46 -32.55
C ILE A 83 0.86 8.21 -33.13
N LYS A 84 -0.46 8.07 -32.90
CA LYS A 84 -1.23 6.97 -33.47
C LYS A 84 -1.39 7.10 -34.98
N SER A 85 -1.67 8.29 -35.45
CA SER A 85 -1.79 8.60 -36.87
C SER A 85 -0.46 8.39 -37.61
N ILE A 86 0.61 8.95 -37.10
CA ILE A 86 1.97 8.79 -37.64
C ILE A 86 2.44 7.31 -37.61
N SER A 87 2.10 6.60 -36.54
CA SER A 87 2.38 5.14 -36.41
C SER A 87 1.67 4.32 -37.48
N GLU A 88 0.43 4.70 -37.85
CA GLU A 88 -0.35 4.03 -38.90
C GLU A 88 0.14 4.44 -40.31
N GLU A 89 0.52 5.68 -40.52
CA GLU A 89 1.04 6.22 -41.79
C GLU A 89 2.38 5.60 -42.18
N TYR A 90 3.36 5.65 -41.25
CA TYR A 90 4.72 5.13 -41.52
C TYR A 90 4.88 3.63 -41.22
N GLY A 91 3.90 2.98 -40.60
CA GLY A 91 3.90 1.56 -40.30
C GLY A 91 4.82 1.13 -39.16
N TYR A 92 5.35 2.05 -38.37
CA TYR A 92 6.20 1.75 -37.23
C TYR A 92 5.40 1.76 -35.94
N SER A 93 5.69 0.81 -35.03
CA SER A 93 4.98 0.76 -33.73
C SER A 93 5.24 1.99 -32.89
N ARG A 94 4.23 2.42 -32.12
CA ARG A 94 4.38 3.53 -31.16
C ARG A 94 5.54 3.34 -30.20
N GLU A 95 5.81 2.10 -29.79
CA GLU A 95 6.96 1.74 -28.92
C GLU A 95 8.28 2.01 -29.61
N SER A 96 8.39 1.78 -30.93
CA SER A 96 9.58 2.10 -31.73
C SER A 96 9.80 3.59 -31.78
N ILE A 97 8.75 4.40 -32.01
CA ILE A 97 8.82 5.86 -32.05
C ILE A 97 9.28 6.43 -30.69
N TYR A 98 8.72 5.96 -29.58
CA TYR A 98 9.18 6.34 -28.24
C TYR A 98 10.61 5.88 -27.95
N SER A 99 11.04 4.71 -28.43
CA SER A 99 12.41 4.22 -28.28
C SER A 99 13.40 5.10 -29.05
N TRP A 100 13.04 5.54 -30.28
CA TRP A 100 13.85 6.48 -31.06
C TRP A 100 13.93 7.85 -30.37
N ARG A 101 12.81 8.37 -29.85
CA ARG A 101 12.81 9.60 -29.06
C ARG A 101 13.76 9.50 -27.86
N LYS A 102 13.66 8.41 -27.09
CA LYS A 102 14.55 8.19 -25.93
C LYS A 102 16.01 8.19 -26.30
N LYS A 103 16.39 7.52 -27.41
CA LYS A 103 17.76 7.48 -27.91
C LYS A 103 18.20 8.85 -28.45
N TYR A 104 17.33 9.53 -29.17
CA TYR A 104 17.59 10.87 -29.70
C TYR A 104 17.86 11.88 -28.57
N LEU A 105 17.06 11.85 -27.52
CA LEU A 105 17.26 12.71 -26.35
C LEU A 105 18.53 12.39 -25.55
N SER A 106 19.00 11.12 -25.58
CA SER A 106 20.21 10.71 -24.83
C SER A 106 21.52 10.94 -25.56
N GLY A 107 21.51 11.04 -26.90
CA GLY A 107 22.76 11.10 -27.68
C GLY A 107 22.58 11.71 -29.07
N GLY A 108 21.50 12.47 -29.27
CA GLY A 108 21.23 13.17 -30.54
C GLY A 108 21.00 12.23 -31.72
N ALA A 109 21.14 12.78 -32.94
CA ALA A 109 20.96 12.04 -34.20
C ALA A 109 21.90 10.83 -34.30
N ALA A 110 23.11 10.92 -33.75
CA ALA A 110 24.09 9.83 -33.76
C ALA A 110 23.61 8.59 -33.00
N ALA A 111 22.81 8.72 -31.96
CA ALA A 111 22.31 7.61 -31.14
C ALA A 111 21.18 6.81 -31.84
N ILE A 112 20.53 7.36 -32.85
CA ILE A 112 19.48 6.71 -33.63
C ILE A 112 19.95 6.23 -35.01
N MET A 113 21.22 6.51 -35.39
CA MET A 113 21.82 6.01 -36.61
C MET A 113 21.96 4.48 -36.62
N ASN A 114 21.79 3.87 -37.78
CA ASN A 114 21.98 2.44 -37.96
C ASN A 114 23.49 2.12 -38.09
N LYS A 115 24.04 1.35 -37.16
CA LYS A 115 25.50 1.11 -36.93
C LYS A 115 26.31 0.56 -38.14
N LYS A 116 25.76 0.42 -39.34
CA LYS A 116 26.51 -0.17 -40.47
C LYS A 116 26.38 0.51 -41.84
N LYS A 117 25.56 1.60 -42.02
CA LYS A 117 25.37 2.18 -43.36
C LYS A 117 25.44 3.68 -43.50
N ASP A 118 25.39 4.44 -42.41
CA ASP A 118 25.15 5.89 -42.48
C ASP A 118 26.34 6.73 -41.95
N LEU A 119 27.58 6.20 -41.95
CA LEU A 119 28.78 7.02 -41.67
C LEU A 119 29.25 7.66 -42.99
N PRO A 120 29.26 9.00 -43.09
CA PRO A 120 29.96 9.67 -44.19
C PRO A 120 31.47 9.41 -44.10
N ARG A 121 32.04 8.79 -45.13
CA ARG A 121 33.48 8.83 -45.35
C ARG A 121 33.85 10.23 -45.84
N GLY A 122 34.34 11.06 -44.96
CA GLY A 122 34.81 12.40 -45.31
C GLY A 122 35.55 13.00 -44.14
N THR A 123 36.85 13.01 -44.25
CA THR A 123 37.81 13.78 -43.46
C THR A 123 37.41 15.24 -43.44
N LEU A 124 37.17 15.79 -42.26
CA LEU A 124 37.10 17.26 -42.09
C LEU A 124 38.52 17.81 -42.18
N THR A 125 38.88 18.31 -43.34
CA THR A 125 39.95 19.30 -43.47
C THR A 125 39.37 20.66 -43.03
N VAL A 126 39.94 21.19 -41.98
CA VAL A 126 39.69 22.57 -41.55
C VAL A 126 40.31 23.49 -42.60
N ASN A 127 39.48 24.15 -43.35
CA ASN A 127 39.93 25.34 -44.08
C ASN A 127 39.60 26.57 -43.20
N GLU A 128 40.64 27.13 -42.64
CA GLU A 128 40.66 28.51 -42.19
C GLU A 128 40.63 29.39 -43.47
N ASP A 129 39.52 30.12 -43.61
CA ASP A 129 39.59 31.48 -44.17
C ASP A 129 38.28 32.19 -44.14
N SER A 130 38.37 33.43 -43.69
CA SER A 130 37.62 34.62 -43.96
C SER A 130 36.28 34.87 -43.26
N ASN A 131 36.37 35.82 -42.35
CA ASN A 131 35.50 37.00 -42.21
C ASN A 131 33.99 36.81 -41.97
N ASN A 132 33.59 36.81 -40.66
CA ASN A 132 32.37 37.54 -40.30
C ASN A 132 32.34 37.80 -38.78
N GLY A 133 32.66 38.98 -38.35
CA GLY A 133 32.64 39.42 -36.95
C GLY A 133 31.27 39.55 -36.33
N SER A 134 30.14 39.44 -37.12
CA SER A 134 28.79 39.43 -36.62
C SER A 134 28.27 38.03 -36.23
N ASP A 135 28.64 37.00 -36.99
CA ASP A 135 28.21 35.62 -36.73
C ASP A 135 28.81 35.03 -35.45
N ASN A 136 30.04 35.40 -35.11
CA ASN A 136 30.70 34.92 -33.90
C ASN A 136 30.07 35.45 -32.60
N THR A 137 29.55 36.68 -32.62
CA THR A 137 28.83 37.25 -31.47
C THR A 137 27.46 36.60 -31.26
N GLU A 138 26.77 36.29 -32.34
CA GLU A 138 25.47 35.59 -32.30
C GLU A 138 25.63 34.13 -31.89
N LEU A 139 26.62 33.43 -32.42
CA LEU A 139 26.99 32.07 -31.98
C LEU A 139 27.39 32.03 -30.51
N ALA A 140 28.22 32.97 -30.04
CA ALA A 140 28.61 33.05 -28.64
C ALA A 140 27.39 33.37 -27.72
N ALA A 141 26.46 34.18 -28.16
CA ALA A 141 25.21 34.40 -27.41
C ALA A 141 24.35 33.16 -27.34
N LYS A 142 24.23 32.39 -28.43
CA LYS A 142 23.47 31.13 -28.49
C LYS A 142 24.09 30.04 -27.67
N ILE A 143 25.42 29.92 -27.61
CA ILE A 143 26.16 29.01 -26.75
C ILE A 143 25.86 29.30 -25.27
N ARG A 144 25.92 30.59 -24.85
CA ARG A 144 25.59 30.99 -23.49
C ARG A 144 24.15 30.69 -23.09
N ASP A 145 23.22 30.82 -24.01
CA ASP A 145 21.80 30.53 -23.77
C ASP A 145 21.56 29.02 -23.62
N LEU A 146 22.25 28.20 -24.43
CA LEU A 146 22.22 26.72 -24.33
C LEU A 146 22.91 26.20 -23.05
N GLU A 147 24.01 26.83 -22.63
CA GLU A 147 24.65 26.50 -21.37
C GLU A 147 23.76 26.78 -20.17
N LEU A 148 23.07 27.93 -20.16
CA LEU A 148 22.09 28.28 -19.14
C LEU A 148 20.94 27.26 -19.11
N GLU A 149 20.42 26.88 -20.26
CA GLU A 149 19.33 25.90 -20.38
C GLU A 149 19.76 24.53 -19.86
N ASN A 150 20.97 24.10 -20.17
CA ASN A 150 21.56 22.85 -19.70
C ASN A 150 21.73 22.87 -18.16
N ASP A 151 22.21 23.98 -17.61
CA ASP A 151 22.36 24.12 -16.15
C ASP A 151 21.00 24.15 -15.44
N ILE A 152 20.00 24.80 -16.01
CA ILE A 152 18.62 24.78 -15.47
C ILE A 152 18.07 23.34 -15.49
N LEU A 153 18.25 22.59 -16.58
CA LEU A 153 17.81 21.21 -16.70
C LEU A 153 18.51 20.30 -15.68
N ARG A 154 19.83 20.44 -15.50
CA ARG A 154 20.61 19.68 -14.51
C ARG A 154 20.12 19.95 -13.08
N GLN A 155 19.94 21.23 -12.72
CA GLN A 155 19.43 21.59 -11.40
C GLN A 155 17.98 21.13 -11.20
N THR A 156 17.15 21.15 -12.25
CA THR A 156 15.80 20.61 -12.19
C THR A 156 15.79 19.12 -11.88
N ILE A 157 16.67 18.33 -12.53
CA ILE A 157 16.81 16.90 -12.28
C ILE A 157 17.28 16.64 -10.85
N GLU A 158 18.29 17.40 -10.38
CA GLU A 158 18.85 17.24 -9.04
C GLU A 158 17.84 17.59 -7.93
N ILE A 159 17.17 18.73 -8.06
CA ILE A 159 16.21 19.23 -7.05
C ILE A 159 14.94 18.36 -6.99
N LEU A 160 14.43 17.93 -8.13
CA LEU A 160 13.17 17.20 -8.19
C LEU A 160 13.34 15.68 -8.08
N LYS A 161 14.56 15.14 -8.22
CA LYS A 161 14.86 13.70 -8.26
C LYS A 161 13.90 12.92 -9.17
N LYS A 162 13.48 13.55 -10.26
CA LYS A 162 12.54 12.99 -11.23
C LYS A 162 13.26 12.59 -12.52
N ASP A 163 12.67 11.60 -13.21
CA ASP A 163 13.19 11.12 -14.49
C ASP A 163 13.26 12.20 -15.58
N GLN A 164 14.16 12.01 -16.53
CA GLN A 164 14.36 12.88 -17.69
C GLN A 164 13.05 13.02 -18.50
N GLY A 165 12.64 14.24 -18.76
CA GLY A 165 11.43 14.54 -19.54
C GLY A 165 10.45 15.50 -18.87
N ILE A 166 10.92 16.30 -17.92
CA ILE A 166 10.08 17.30 -17.26
C ILE A 166 10.01 18.56 -18.14
N ASP A 167 8.79 18.92 -18.47
CA ASP A 167 8.51 20.23 -19.05
C ASP A 167 8.76 21.32 -17.99
N LEU A 168 9.69 22.24 -18.29
CA LEU A 168 10.01 23.39 -17.44
C LEU A 168 8.80 24.28 -17.16
N LEU A 169 7.83 24.30 -18.07
CA LEU A 169 6.57 25.06 -17.93
C LEU A 169 5.65 24.45 -16.87
N SER A 170 5.78 23.14 -16.59
CA SER A 170 4.96 22.46 -15.60
C SER A 170 5.46 22.63 -14.14
N LEU A 171 6.60 23.29 -13.93
CA LEU A 171 7.18 23.50 -12.60
C LEU A 171 6.36 24.51 -11.79
N LYS A 172 6.15 24.18 -10.51
CA LYS A 172 5.52 25.10 -9.55
C LYS A 172 6.47 26.25 -9.20
N ASN A 173 5.92 27.40 -8.85
CA ASN A 173 6.73 28.57 -8.46
C ASN A 173 7.75 28.28 -7.34
N ARG A 174 7.43 27.38 -6.41
CA ARG A 174 8.34 26.92 -5.37
C ARG A 174 9.56 26.19 -5.95
N GLU A 175 9.35 25.29 -6.92
CA GLU A 175 10.39 24.51 -7.58
C GLU A 175 11.26 25.44 -8.47
N LYS A 176 10.63 26.34 -9.21
CA LYS A 176 11.32 27.39 -9.98
C LYS A 176 12.21 28.26 -9.09
N THR A 177 11.75 28.61 -7.90
CA THR A 177 12.53 29.40 -6.92
C THR A 177 13.75 28.64 -6.44
N MET A 178 13.64 27.33 -6.11
CA MET A 178 14.79 26.51 -5.70
C MET A 178 15.86 26.42 -6.80
N ILE A 179 15.45 26.31 -8.07
CA ILE A 179 16.36 26.31 -9.22
C ILE A 179 17.06 27.65 -9.36
N ILE A 180 16.33 28.76 -9.21
CA ILE A 180 16.88 30.13 -9.25
C ILE A 180 17.92 30.29 -8.13
N ASP A 181 17.60 29.89 -6.90
CA ASP A 181 18.50 30.02 -5.75
C ASP A 181 19.80 29.23 -5.95
N ALA A 182 19.73 28.03 -6.51
CA ALA A 182 20.90 27.21 -6.85
C ALA A 182 21.78 27.81 -7.94
N LEU A 183 21.19 28.50 -8.91
CA LEU A 183 21.92 29.05 -10.06
C LEU A 183 22.30 30.53 -9.93
N ARG A 184 21.83 31.22 -8.87
CA ARG A 184 21.99 32.67 -8.68
C ARG A 184 23.44 33.11 -8.57
N ASN A 185 24.35 32.23 -8.15
CA ASN A 185 25.79 32.51 -8.08
C ASN A 185 26.45 32.56 -9.46
N LYS A 186 25.86 31.92 -10.47
CA LYS A 186 26.40 31.81 -11.84
C LYS A 186 25.71 32.77 -12.82
N TYR A 187 24.41 33.03 -12.62
CA TYR A 187 23.59 33.82 -13.55
C TYR A 187 22.85 34.95 -12.83
N SER A 188 22.60 36.03 -13.55
CA SER A 188 21.84 37.19 -13.01
C SER A 188 20.39 36.80 -12.73
N LEU A 189 19.80 37.36 -11.65
CA LEU A 189 18.42 37.10 -11.26
C LEU A 189 17.43 37.41 -12.37
N SER A 190 17.59 38.54 -13.06
CA SER A 190 16.71 38.96 -14.15
C SER A 190 16.67 37.97 -15.31
N LEU A 191 17.81 37.37 -15.65
CA LEU A 191 17.91 36.35 -16.69
C LEU A 191 17.20 35.05 -16.27
N LEU A 192 17.42 34.59 -15.05
CA LEU A 192 16.76 33.37 -14.51
C LEU A 192 15.26 33.55 -14.39
N LEU A 193 14.79 34.69 -13.89
CA LEU A 193 13.35 34.98 -13.80
C LEU A 193 12.65 34.94 -15.15
N ARG A 194 13.29 35.53 -16.17
CA ARG A 194 12.79 35.52 -17.56
C ARG A 194 12.75 34.12 -18.14
N LYS A 195 13.85 33.34 -17.99
CA LYS A 195 13.97 31.98 -18.57
C LYS A 195 13.01 30.97 -17.91
N LEU A 196 12.73 31.12 -16.61
CA LEU A 196 11.81 30.25 -15.85
C LEU A 196 10.38 30.81 -15.79
N GLU A 197 10.11 31.95 -16.46
CA GLU A 197 8.79 32.57 -16.51
C GLU A 197 8.16 32.72 -15.13
N ILE A 198 8.88 33.33 -14.18
CA ILE A 198 8.37 33.66 -12.85
C ILE A 198 8.55 35.15 -12.57
N SER A 199 7.51 35.78 -12.02
CA SER A 199 7.59 37.19 -11.66
C SER A 199 8.53 37.40 -10.46
N LYS A 200 9.20 38.55 -10.39
CA LYS A 200 10.08 38.93 -9.28
C LYS A 200 9.34 38.86 -7.93
N SER A 201 8.09 39.29 -7.87
CA SER A 201 7.25 39.26 -6.68
C SER A 201 6.97 37.83 -6.22
N SER A 202 6.62 36.94 -7.15
CA SER A 202 6.41 35.51 -6.85
C SER A 202 7.69 34.82 -6.38
N TYR A 203 8.83 35.14 -7.00
CA TYR A 203 10.12 34.64 -6.56
C TYR A 203 10.45 35.11 -5.13
N CYS A 204 10.40 36.44 -4.87
CA CYS A 204 10.70 36.96 -3.53
C CYS A 204 9.78 36.38 -2.44
N TYR A 205 8.49 36.23 -2.75
CA TYR A 205 7.56 35.58 -1.82
C TYR A 205 7.95 34.12 -1.56
N GLN A 206 8.17 33.32 -2.61
CA GLN A 206 8.54 31.91 -2.45
C GLN A 206 9.90 31.74 -1.77
N HIS A 207 10.88 32.58 -2.10
CA HIS A 207 12.18 32.61 -1.45
C HIS A 207 12.06 32.90 0.06
N SER A 208 11.28 33.91 0.46
CA SER A 208 11.02 34.20 1.85
C SER A 208 10.33 33.04 2.58
N VAL A 209 9.29 32.47 1.98
CA VAL A 209 8.53 31.34 2.55
C VAL A 209 9.40 30.10 2.73
N GLN A 210 10.35 29.83 1.83
CA GLN A 210 11.24 28.68 1.91
C GLN A 210 12.28 28.80 3.03
N HIS A 211 12.67 30.03 3.38
CA HIS A 211 13.65 30.32 4.46
C HIS A 211 12.97 30.51 5.83
N LEU A 212 11.64 30.56 5.88
CA LEU A 212 10.95 30.56 7.17
C LEU A 212 11.06 29.20 7.86
N PRO A 213 11.27 29.17 9.18
CA PRO A 213 11.24 27.93 9.94
C PRO A 213 9.90 27.21 9.72
N TYR A 214 9.95 25.89 9.61
CA TYR A 214 8.74 25.11 9.36
C TYR A 214 7.73 25.31 10.50
N LYS A 215 6.59 25.89 10.17
CA LYS A 215 5.53 26.27 11.14
C LYS A 215 5.16 25.16 12.14
N TYR A 216 5.30 23.91 11.72
CA TYR A 216 4.89 22.76 12.51
C TYR A 216 6.09 21.94 13.04
N GLU A 217 7.31 22.53 13.16
CA GLU A 217 8.51 21.77 13.58
C GLU A 217 8.32 21.10 14.94
N LYS A 218 7.85 21.84 15.96
CA LYS A 218 7.56 21.30 17.29
C LYS A 218 6.49 20.20 17.25
N ILE A 219 5.47 20.37 16.39
CA ILE A 219 4.42 19.36 16.21
C ILE A 219 4.96 18.11 15.49
N LYS A 220 5.86 18.28 14.54
CA LYS A 220 6.55 17.21 13.86
C LYS A 220 7.36 16.35 14.83
N GLU A 221 8.16 17.00 15.69
CA GLU A 221 8.93 16.30 16.73
C GLU A 221 8.00 15.49 17.65
N LYS A 222 6.91 16.10 18.10
CA LYS A 222 5.92 15.43 18.95
C LYS A 222 5.22 14.27 18.25
N ILE A 223 4.90 14.40 16.96
CA ILE A 223 4.34 13.30 16.16
C ILE A 223 5.31 12.12 16.07
N ILE A 224 6.60 12.39 15.86
CA ILE A 224 7.65 11.36 15.80
C ILE A 224 7.79 10.66 17.15
N GLU A 225 7.80 11.40 18.25
CA GLU A 225 7.83 10.89 19.63
C GLU A 225 6.64 9.96 19.87
N LEU A 226 5.40 10.46 19.69
CA LEU A 226 4.19 9.68 19.89
C LEU A 226 4.12 8.42 19.02
N PHE A 227 4.65 8.49 17.80
CA PHE A 227 4.71 7.32 16.92
C PHE A 227 5.66 6.24 17.44
N LYS A 228 6.85 6.64 17.92
CA LYS A 228 7.85 5.75 18.52
C LYS A 228 7.38 5.14 19.85
N ASP A 229 6.82 5.95 20.75
CA ASP A 229 6.31 5.53 22.05
C ASP A 229 5.22 4.46 21.92
N ASN A 230 4.41 4.58 20.87
CA ASN A 230 3.41 3.57 20.53
C ASN A 230 3.96 2.44 19.63
N LYS A 231 5.29 2.26 19.59
CA LYS A 231 5.99 1.17 18.87
C LYS A 231 5.56 1.07 17.39
N GLU A 232 5.39 2.23 16.73
CA GLU A 232 5.02 2.38 15.30
C GLU A 232 3.66 1.76 14.92
N ARG A 233 2.73 1.64 15.89
CA ARG A 233 1.42 0.99 15.72
C ARG A 233 0.30 1.94 15.33
N TYR A 234 0.49 3.27 15.48
CA TYR A 234 -0.54 4.25 15.31
C TYR A 234 -0.44 5.02 13.99
N GLY A 235 -1.51 4.96 13.19
CA GLY A 235 -1.67 5.82 12.03
C GLY A 235 -2.15 7.23 12.43
N TYR A 236 -2.18 8.14 11.46
CA TYR A 236 -2.43 9.57 11.64
C TYR A 236 -3.68 9.92 12.47
N ARG A 237 -4.77 9.13 12.39
CA ARG A 237 -6.00 9.40 13.17
C ARG A 237 -5.78 9.23 14.67
N ARG A 238 -5.07 8.17 15.08
CA ARG A 238 -4.74 7.94 16.49
C ARG A 238 -3.71 8.94 16.99
N ILE A 239 -2.69 9.25 16.19
CA ILE A 239 -1.71 10.31 16.52
C ILE A 239 -2.43 11.65 16.70
N ASN A 240 -3.36 12.01 15.81
CA ASN A 240 -4.15 13.24 15.97
C ASN A 240 -4.99 13.24 17.25
N ALA A 241 -5.58 12.10 17.61
CA ALA A 241 -6.34 11.98 18.85
C ALA A 241 -5.44 12.14 20.10
N LEU A 242 -4.21 11.61 20.08
CA LEU A 242 -3.26 11.81 21.18
C LEU A 242 -2.81 13.26 21.28
N LEU A 243 -2.53 13.92 20.16
CA LEU A 243 -2.21 15.35 20.14
C LEU A 243 -3.33 16.19 20.78
N ARG A 244 -4.59 15.87 20.46
CA ARG A 244 -5.76 16.56 21.08
C ARG A 244 -5.86 16.30 22.58
N LYS A 245 -5.53 15.10 23.07
CA LYS A 245 -5.45 14.82 24.52
C LYS A 245 -4.39 15.69 25.23
N GLU A 246 -3.33 16.05 24.51
CA GLU A 246 -2.29 16.97 24.99
C GLU A 246 -2.62 18.46 24.68
N ASN A 247 -3.85 18.79 24.33
CA ASN A 247 -4.33 20.13 23.94
C ASN A 247 -3.64 20.72 22.70
N ILE A 248 -3.03 19.88 21.85
CA ILE A 248 -2.42 20.30 20.59
C ILE A 248 -3.46 20.13 19.47
N ILE A 249 -4.05 21.25 19.03
CA ILE A 249 -5.09 21.27 18.00
C ILE A 249 -4.44 21.44 16.63
N VAL A 250 -4.43 20.37 15.83
CA VAL A 250 -3.94 20.36 14.45
C VAL A 250 -4.87 19.52 13.58
N SER A 251 -5.00 19.91 12.30
CA SER A 251 -5.88 19.16 11.39
C SER A 251 -5.29 17.79 11.04
N GLU A 252 -6.14 16.78 10.85
CA GLU A 252 -5.73 15.44 10.42
C GLU A 252 -4.92 15.46 9.11
N LYS A 253 -5.23 16.40 8.20
CA LYS A 253 -4.50 16.57 6.94
C LYS A 253 -3.03 16.90 7.17
N ILE A 254 -2.74 17.81 8.13
CA ILE A 254 -1.37 18.21 8.49
C ILE A 254 -0.64 17.04 9.16
N VAL A 255 -1.28 16.34 10.11
CA VAL A 255 -0.67 15.16 10.77
C VAL A 255 -0.35 14.09 9.74
N ARG A 256 -1.28 13.80 8.82
CA ARG A 256 -1.07 12.83 7.74
C ARG A 256 0.08 13.22 6.81
N GLN A 257 0.19 14.52 6.48
CA GLN A 257 1.28 15.03 5.63
C GLN A 257 2.63 14.89 6.35
N ILE A 258 2.72 15.32 7.61
CA ILE A 258 3.95 15.20 8.42
C ILE A 258 4.38 13.73 8.53
N MET A 259 3.46 12.81 8.81
CA MET A 259 3.77 11.39 8.88
C MET A 259 4.28 10.84 7.55
N LYS A 260 3.67 11.26 6.42
CA LYS A 260 4.12 10.87 5.08
C LYS A 260 5.52 11.39 4.76
N ASP A 261 5.78 12.67 5.03
CA ASP A 261 7.05 13.33 4.71
C ASP A 261 8.22 12.77 5.54
N ASN A 262 7.92 12.22 6.73
CA ASN A 262 8.91 11.59 7.60
C ASN A 262 8.90 10.04 7.53
N ASN A 263 8.23 9.45 6.52
CA ASN A 263 8.12 8.00 6.33
C ASN A 263 7.60 7.22 7.55
N LEU A 264 6.71 7.84 8.35
CA LEU A 264 6.10 7.21 9.51
C LEU A 264 4.92 6.33 9.06
N VAL A 265 5.23 5.11 8.64
CA VAL A 265 4.28 4.15 8.06
C VAL A 265 4.06 2.98 8.99
N VAL A 266 2.78 2.73 9.33
CA VAL A 266 2.40 1.52 10.09
C VAL A 266 2.53 0.30 9.19
N LYS A 267 3.32 -0.69 9.60
CA LYS A 267 3.51 -1.93 8.86
C LYS A 267 2.25 -2.80 8.99
N VAL A 268 1.54 -3.02 7.90
CA VAL A 268 0.34 -3.88 7.85
C VAL A 268 0.54 -4.94 6.77
N ARG A 269 0.42 -6.22 7.14
CA ARG A 269 0.44 -7.32 6.17
C ARG A 269 -0.95 -7.46 5.53
N LYS A 270 -1.03 -7.55 4.21
CA LYS A 270 -2.28 -7.89 3.52
C LYS A 270 -2.68 -9.31 3.89
N SER A 271 -3.92 -9.51 4.35
CA SER A 271 -4.46 -10.84 4.68
C SER A 271 -4.55 -11.71 3.42
N LYS A 272 -4.12 -12.96 3.51
CA LYS A 272 -4.41 -13.97 2.49
C LYS A 272 -5.84 -14.48 2.73
N LYS A 273 -6.61 -14.71 1.66
CA LYS A 273 -7.93 -15.37 1.74
C LYS A 273 -7.73 -16.78 2.29
N TYR A 274 -8.49 -17.10 3.32
CA TYR A 274 -8.46 -18.39 4.00
C TYR A 274 -9.53 -19.33 3.43
N ASN A 275 -9.21 -20.63 3.26
CA ASN A 275 -10.17 -21.68 2.92
C ASN A 275 -10.41 -22.53 4.17
N SER A 276 -11.67 -22.66 4.58
CA SER A 276 -12.07 -23.43 5.75
C SER A 276 -12.16 -24.92 5.45
N TYR A 277 -11.66 -25.74 6.39
CA TYR A 277 -11.70 -27.20 6.35
C TYR A 277 -13.09 -27.73 6.76
N GLN A 278 -13.63 -28.69 6.00
CA GLN A 278 -14.91 -29.34 6.28
C GLN A 278 -14.69 -30.72 6.96
N GLY A 279 -14.67 -30.76 8.29
CA GLY A 279 -14.62 -31.98 9.09
C GLY A 279 -15.93 -32.27 9.87
N LYS A 280 -16.22 -33.55 10.18
CA LYS A 280 -17.42 -34.06 10.89
C LYS A 280 -17.23 -33.97 12.41
N ILE A 281 -18.12 -33.91 13.28
CA ILE A 281 -19.51 -33.95 13.79
C ILE A 281 -19.47 -33.96 15.33
N SER A 282 -20.27 -33.16 15.98
CA SER A 282 -20.79 -33.30 17.33
C SER A 282 -22.16 -32.61 17.38
N GLU A 283 -22.98 -32.92 18.38
CA GLU A 283 -24.30 -32.31 18.54
C GLU A 283 -24.26 -30.77 18.42
N PRO A 284 -25.25 -30.19 17.75
CA PRO A 284 -25.25 -28.74 17.45
C PRO A 284 -25.51 -27.92 18.70
N VAL A 285 -24.51 -27.22 19.20
CA VAL A 285 -24.71 -26.07 20.09
C VAL A 285 -25.22 -24.91 19.26
N GLU A 286 -26.26 -24.23 19.72
CA GLU A 286 -26.90 -23.13 18.99
C GLU A 286 -25.98 -21.92 18.88
N ASN A 287 -26.08 -21.21 17.75
CA ASN A 287 -25.42 -19.92 17.57
C ASN A 287 -26.34 -18.81 18.12
N ILE A 288 -26.27 -18.57 19.41
CA ILE A 288 -27.10 -17.58 20.11
C ILE A 288 -26.71 -16.15 19.71
N ILE A 289 -25.41 -15.88 19.53
CA ILE A 289 -24.91 -14.54 19.19
C ILE A 289 -25.32 -14.13 17.79
N ASN A 290 -25.39 -15.06 16.84
CA ASN A 290 -25.83 -14.86 15.45
C ASN A 290 -25.21 -13.58 14.80
N ARG A 291 -23.91 -13.38 14.98
CA ARG A 291 -23.12 -12.22 14.49
C ARG A 291 -23.45 -10.87 15.13
N ASP A 292 -24.31 -10.83 16.13
CA ASP A 292 -24.53 -9.63 16.93
C ASP A 292 -23.46 -9.56 18.05
N PHE A 293 -22.31 -8.98 17.69
CA PHE A 293 -21.19 -8.76 18.60
C PHE A 293 -21.31 -7.44 19.38
N ARG A 294 -22.50 -6.94 19.61
CA ARG A 294 -22.74 -5.77 20.44
C ARG A 294 -23.29 -6.21 21.80
N SER A 295 -22.78 -5.62 22.86
CA SER A 295 -23.25 -5.78 24.22
C SER A 295 -23.53 -4.43 24.83
N GLU A 296 -24.56 -4.35 25.65
CA GLU A 296 -24.94 -3.12 26.35
C GLU A 296 -24.14 -2.94 27.65
N LYS A 297 -23.69 -4.04 28.24
CA LYS A 297 -22.90 -4.08 29.48
C LYS A 297 -21.72 -5.03 29.36
N PRO A 298 -20.67 -4.82 30.19
CA PRO A 298 -19.57 -5.79 30.29
C PRO A 298 -20.03 -7.18 30.69
N ASN A 299 -19.31 -8.20 30.24
CA ASN A 299 -19.53 -9.63 30.57
C ASN A 299 -20.88 -10.19 30.14
N GLU A 300 -21.62 -9.54 29.25
CA GLU A 300 -22.86 -10.05 28.70
C GLU A 300 -22.60 -11.08 27.59
N LYS A 301 -21.80 -10.71 26.62
CA LYS A 301 -21.36 -11.56 25.50
C LYS A 301 -19.85 -11.52 25.42
N VAL A 302 -19.22 -12.67 25.40
CA VAL A 302 -17.76 -12.79 25.27
C VAL A 302 -17.40 -13.81 24.20
N LEU A 303 -16.28 -13.60 23.55
CA LEU A 303 -15.76 -14.46 22.49
C LEU A 303 -14.46 -15.11 22.93
N THR A 304 -14.27 -16.35 22.52
CA THR A 304 -13.01 -17.06 22.73
C THR A 304 -12.62 -17.87 21.50
N ASP A 305 -11.34 -18.02 21.29
CA ASP A 305 -10.72 -18.83 20.24
C ASP A 305 -9.25 -19.02 20.57
N ILE A 306 -8.58 -19.93 19.88
CA ILE A 306 -7.14 -20.16 20.06
C ILE A 306 -6.39 -19.65 18.85
N THR A 307 -5.31 -18.90 19.09
CA THR A 307 -4.41 -18.49 18.01
C THR A 307 -2.99 -18.98 18.25
N GLU A 308 -2.33 -19.41 17.17
CA GLU A 308 -0.92 -19.87 17.17
C GLU A 308 0.02 -18.73 16.73
N PHE A 309 1.17 -18.67 17.38
CA PHE A 309 2.35 -17.91 16.97
C PHE A 309 3.51 -18.89 16.77
N ALA A 310 4.09 -18.89 15.57
CA ALA A 310 5.28 -19.68 15.26
C ALA A 310 6.51 -18.75 15.23
N ILE A 311 7.43 -18.94 16.17
CA ILE A 311 8.72 -18.27 16.25
C ILE A 311 9.86 -19.26 16.03
N PRO A 312 11.10 -18.84 15.77
CA PRO A 312 12.22 -19.77 15.59
C PRO A 312 12.43 -20.73 16.76
N ALA A 313 12.13 -20.31 18.00
CA ALA A 313 12.26 -21.13 19.20
C ALA A 313 11.13 -22.17 19.37
N GLY A 314 10.02 -22.07 18.65
CA GLY A 314 8.89 -23.00 18.75
C GLY A 314 7.52 -22.35 18.52
N LYS A 315 6.47 -23.04 18.92
CA LYS A 315 5.09 -22.59 18.81
C LYS A 315 4.54 -22.17 20.17
N VAL A 316 3.77 -21.10 20.16
CA VAL A 316 3.08 -20.55 21.33
C VAL A 316 1.62 -20.34 20.98
N TYR A 317 0.73 -20.71 21.87
CA TYR A 317 -0.71 -20.64 21.70
C TYR A 317 -1.31 -19.68 22.74
N LEU A 318 -2.19 -18.80 22.28
CA LEU A 318 -2.94 -17.86 23.11
C LEU A 318 -4.43 -18.22 23.06
N SER A 319 -5.06 -18.34 24.22
CA SER A 319 -6.52 -18.46 24.38
C SER A 319 -7.01 -17.25 25.19
N PRO A 320 -7.67 -16.25 24.60
CA PRO A 320 -8.24 -15.11 25.29
C PRO A 320 -9.76 -15.23 25.44
N ILE A 321 -10.33 -14.52 26.40
CA ILE A 321 -11.73 -14.09 26.43
C ILE A 321 -11.80 -12.62 26.07
N VAL A 322 -12.51 -12.30 24.99
CA VAL A 322 -12.69 -10.94 24.48
C VAL A 322 -14.13 -10.50 24.72
N ASP A 323 -14.31 -9.44 25.49
CA ASP A 323 -15.62 -8.88 25.77
C ASP A 323 -16.19 -8.12 24.55
N CYS A 324 -17.42 -8.40 24.19
CA CYS A 324 -18.11 -7.72 23.07
C CYS A 324 -18.48 -6.28 23.39
N PHE A 325 -18.56 -5.87 24.64
CA PHE A 325 -18.94 -4.54 25.07
C PHE A 325 -17.94 -3.48 24.58
N ASP A 326 -16.67 -3.70 24.83
CA ASP A 326 -15.61 -2.74 24.49
C ASP A 326 -14.42 -3.40 23.80
N GLY A 327 -14.45 -4.72 23.67
CA GLY A 327 -13.38 -5.55 23.15
C GLY A 327 -12.17 -5.62 24.06
N MET A 328 -12.35 -5.51 25.38
CA MET A 328 -11.32 -5.79 26.37
C MET A 328 -11.01 -7.28 26.38
N VAL A 329 -9.75 -7.63 26.56
CA VAL A 329 -9.34 -9.01 26.85
C VAL A 329 -9.50 -9.23 28.35
N ALA A 330 -10.62 -9.84 28.76
CA ALA A 330 -11.00 -10.00 30.18
C ALA A 330 -10.18 -11.06 30.88
N SER A 331 -9.81 -12.14 30.18
CA SER A 331 -8.93 -13.19 30.65
C SER A 331 -8.13 -13.76 29.49
N TRP A 332 -6.95 -14.29 29.75
CA TRP A 332 -6.15 -15.00 28.75
C TRP A 332 -5.13 -15.94 29.41
N LYS A 333 -4.79 -16.98 28.67
CA LYS A 333 -3.67 -17.89 29.00
C LYS A 333 -2.81 -18.11 27.76
N VAL A 334 -1.54 -18.34 28.01
CA VAL A 334 -0.55 -18.61 26.97
C VAL A 334 0.17 -19.93 27.32
N SER A 335 0.31 -20.81 26.32
CA SER A 335 0.96 -22.12 26.50
C SER A 335 1.74 -22.52 25.25
N THR A 336 2.62 -23.50 25.40
CA THR A 336 3.32 -24.12 24.26
C THR A 336 2.50 -25.23 23.59
N SER A 337 1.35 -25.61 24.18
CA SER A 337 0.46 -26.64 23.66
C SER A 337 -1.00 -26.17 23.66
N PRO A 338 -1.75 -26.38 22.57
CA PRO A 338 -3.18 -26.08 22.50
C PRO A 338 -3.98 -27.25 23.14
N ASN A 339 -3.88 -27.44 24.44
CA ASN A 339 -4.52 -28.51 25.17
C ASN A 339 -5.77 -28.05 25.97
N ALA A 340 -6.44 -29.00 26.64
CA ALA A 340 -7.60 -28.69 27.47
C ALA A 340 -7.26 -27.74 28.62
N GLU A 341 -6.06 -27.87 29.19
CA GLU A 341 -5.57 -27.02 30.28
C GLU A 341 -5.55 -25.57 29.92
N LEU A 342 -5.10 -25.22 28.69
CA LEU A 342 -5.02 -23.83 28.18
C LEU A 342 -6.39 -23.15 28.22
N VAL A 343 -7.44 -23.80 27.71
CA VAL A 343 -8.79 -23.18 27.62
C VAL A 343 -9.52 -23.24 28.96
N ASN A 344 -9.34 -24.33 29.73
CA ASN A 344 -10.00 -24.51 31.00
C ASN A 344 -9.44 -23.55 32.06
N SER A 345 -8.11 -23.44 32.21
CA SER A 345 -7.50 -22.49 33.14
C SER A 345 -7.80 -21.02 32.77
N MET A 346 -7.94 -20.73 31.51
CA MET A 346 -8.38 -19.39 31.04
C MET A 346 -9.83 -19.10 31.47
N LEU A 347 -10.73 -20.09 31.36
CA LEU A 347 -12.12 -19.93 31.76
C LEU A 347 -12.25 -19.84 33.30
N ASP A 348 -11.47 -20.65 34.04
CA ASP A 348 -11.42 -20.58 35.50
C ASP A 348 -10.94 -19.19 35.96
N ASP A 349 -9.86 -18.66 35.38
CA ASP A 349 -9.36 -17.30 35.65
C ASP A 349 -10.40 -16.22 35.30
N TYR A 350 -11.15 -16.39 34.20
CA TYR A 350 -12.24 -15.47 33.87
C TYR A 350 -13.34 -15.44 34.91
N HIS A 351 -13.77 -16.64 35.38
CA HIS A 351 -14.82 -16.75 36.38
C HIS A 351 -14.45 -16.03 37.68
N THR A 352 -13.19 -16.09 38.13
CA THR A 352 -12.74 -15.41 39.36
C THR A 352 -12.83 -13.86 39.28
N LYS A 353 -12.93 -13.31 38.08
CA LYS A 353 -13.01 -11.86 37.83
C LYS A 353 -14.42 -11.35 37.68
N LEU A 354 -15.40 -12.24 37.60
CA LEU A 354 -16.80 -11.91 37.45
C LEU A 354 -17.48 -11.59 38.79
N LYS A 355 -18.54 -10.82 38.73
CA LYS A 355 -19.48 -10.66 39.85
C LYS A 355 -20.40 -11.86 39.93
N GLU A 356 -21.00 -12.10 41.07
CA GLU A 356 -21.89 -13.24 41.31
C GLU A 356 -23.08 -13.28 40.32
N ASP A 357 -23.58 -12.13 39.93
CA ASP A 357 -24.71 -11.99 39.01
C ASP A 357 -24.31 -12.05 37.51
N ASP A 358 -23.01 -12.05 37.19
CA ASP A 358 -22.57 -12.10 35.81
C ASP A 358 -22.74 -13.52 35.23
N LYS A 359 -23.59 -13.68 34.23
CA LYS A 359 -23.86 -14.93 33.51
C LYS A 359 -23.60 -14.76 32.02
N PRO A 360 -22.34 -14.70 31.60
CA PRO A 360 -21.99 -14.41 30.21
C PRO A 360 -22.42 -15.50 29.24
N THR A 361 -22.78 -15.06 28.04
CA THR A 361 -22.83 -15.92 26.86
C THR A 361 -21.42 -16.02 26.28
N VAL A 362 -20.82 -17.20 26.36
CA VAL A 362 -19.47 -17.48 25.84
C VAL A 362 -19.58 -18.11 24.45
N HIS A 363 -19.16 -17.36 23.43
CA HIS A 363 -19.16 -17.84 22.05
C HIS A 363 -17.77 -18.30 21.61
N SER A 364 -17.74 -19.46 20.98
CA SER A 364 -16.52 -20.05 20.41
C SER A 364 -16.76 -20.54 18.98
N ASP A 365 -15.69 -20.86 18.30
CA ASP A 365 -15.76 -21.71 17.11
C ASP A 365 -16.12 -23.15 17.50
N ARG A 366 -16.15 -24.06 16.51
CA ARG A 366 -16.35 -25.51 16.73
C ARG A 366 -15.07 -26.27 16.98
N GLY A 367 -14.04 -25.64 17.49
CA GLY A 367 -12.80 -26.29 17.88
C GLY A 367 -13.03 -27.44 18.87
N CYS A 368 -12.22 -28.49 18.79
CA CYS A 368 -12.36 -29.66 19.69
C CYS A 368 -12.27 -29.26 21.16
N HIS A 369 -11.49 -28.25 21.49
CA HIS A 369 -11.25 -27.75 22.84
C HIS A 369 -12.54 -27.28 23.54
N TYR A 370 -13.46 -26.65 22.83
CA TYR A 370 -14.73 -26.13 23.35
C TYR A 370 -15.85 -27.19 23.40
N ARG A 371 -15.53 -28.44 23.04
CA ARG A 371 -16.43 -29.61 23.06
C ARG A 371 -15.98 -30.70 24.02
N TRP A 372 -14.84 -30.51 24.65
CA TRP A 372 -14.34 -31.46 25.66
C TRP A 372 -15.15 -31.41 26.95
N PRO A 373 -15.32 -32.55 27.65
CA PRO A 373 -16.10 -32.62 28.88
C PRO A 373 -15.71 -31.59 29.92
N GLY A 374 -14.41 -31.40 30.17
CA GLY A 374 -13.94 -30.43 31.15
C GLY A 374 -14.27 -28.97 30.87
N TRP A 375 -14.44 -28.62 29.60
CA TRP A 375 -14.97 -27.28 29.20
C TRP A 375 -16.45 -27.19 29.50
N ILE A 376 -17.25 -28.21 29.12
CA ILE A 376 -18.69 -28.26 29.27
C ILE A 376 -19.06 -28.21 30.77
N GLU A 377 -18.43 -29.05 31.60
CA GLU A 377 -18.62 -29.09 33.04
C GLU A 377 -18.35 -27.72 33.71
N ARG A 378 -17.33 -26.97 33.26
CA ARG A 378 -17.06 -25.62 33.76
C ARG A 378 -18.12 -24.63 33.37
N MET A 379 -18.56 -24.64 32.09
CA MET A 379 -19.63 -23.77 31.60
C MET A 379 -20.91 -23.98 32.44
N ASP A 380 -21.28 -25.22 32.68
CA ASP A 380 -22.47 -25.57 33.46
C ASP A 380 -22.28 -25.19 34.95
N LYS A 381 -21.12 -25.51 35.55
CA LYS A 381 -20.79 -25.17 36.94
C LYS A 381 -20.83 -23.67 37.20
N TYR A 382 -20.36 -22.84 36.26
CA TYR A 382 -20.33 -21.38 36.40
C TYR A 382 -21.64 -20.72 35.95
N GLY A 383 -22.57 -21.48 35.39
CA GLY A 383 -23.86 -20.99 34.87
C GLY A 383 -23.68 -20.10 33.62
N PHE A 384 -22.65 -20.37 32.81
CA PHE A 384 -22.41 -19.65 31.58
C PHE A 384 -23.21 -20.25 30.42
N THR A 385 -23.70 -19.39 29.54
CA THR A 385 -24.42 -19.84 28.35
C THR A 385 -23.46 -20.15 27.22
N ARG A 386 -23.54 -21.37 26.67
CA ARG A 386 -22.71 -21.77 25.54
C ARG A 386 -23.31 -21.33 24.22
N SER A 387 -22.48 -20.72 23.36
CA SER A 387 -22.85 -20.39 21.99
C SER A 387 -21.71 -20.81 21.04
N MET A 388 -22.04 -21.37 19.88
CA MET A 388 -21.04 -21.82 18.90
C MET A 388 -21.37 -21.36 17.49
N SER A 389 -20.33 -21.03 16.73
CA SER A 389 -20.44 -20.72 15.30
C SER A 389 -21.12 -21.84 14.52
N LYS A 390 -21.88 -21.50 13.47
CA LYS A 390 -22.44 -22.51 12.56
C LYS A 390 -21.31 -23.18 11.78
N LYS A 391 -21.50 -24.47 11.42
CA LYS A 391 -20.48 -25.24 10.69
C LYS A 391 -20.11 -24.55 9.37
N GLY A 392 -18.82 -24.29 9.17
CA GLY A 392 -18.31 -23.65 7.94
C GLY A 392 -18.61 -22.14 7.82
N CYS A 393 -19.08 -21.49 8.89
CA CYS A 393 -19.39 -20.09 8.91
C CYS A 393 -18.32 -19.28 9.68
N SER A 394 -17.14 -19.02 9.07
CA SER A 394 -16.12 -18.12 9.63
C SER A 394 -16.65 -16.76 10.10
N PRO A 395 -17.63 -16.12 9.42
CA PRO A 395 -18.14 -14.83 9.87
C PRO A 395 -18.74 -14.86 11.28
N ASP A 396 -19.14 -16.02 11.79
CA ASP A 396 -19.78 -16.13 13.09
C ASP A 396 -18.78 -15.91 14.27
N ASN A 397 -17.46 -16.00 14.04
CA ASN A 397 -16.40 -15.65 15.00
C ASN A 397 -15.51 -14.47 14.53
N SER A 398 -16.00 -13.68 13.60
CA SER A 398 -15.22 -12.63 12.93
C SER A 398 -14.69 -11.54 13.88
N ALA A 399 -15.34 -11.29 15.01
CA ALA A 399 -14.87 -10.30 15.97
C ALA A 399 -13.61 -10.79 16.72
N CYS A 400 -13.54 -12.09 17.10
CA CYS A 400 -12.35 -12.71 17.68
C CYS A 400 -11.21 -12.80 16.66
N GLU A 401 -11.51 -13.24 15.43
CA GLU A 401 -10.54 -13.24 14.32
C GLU A 401 -10.01 -11.83 14.04
N GLY A 402 -10.86 -10.81 14.13
CA GLY A 402 -10.51 -9.41 14.00
C GLY A 402 -9.58 -8.93 15.12
N PHE A 403 -9.73 -9.42 16.34
CA PHE A 403 -8.80 -9.17 17.44
C PHE A 403 -7.43 -9.80 17.14
N PHE A 404 -7.38 -11.09 16.78
CA PHE A 404 -6.13 -11.77 16.43
C PHE A 404 -5.41 -11.13 15.23
N GLY A 405 -6.15 -10.76 14.21
CA GLY A 405 -5.58 -10.07 13.05
C GLY A 405 -4.91 -8.75 13.44
N ARG A 406 -5.55 -7.96 14.30
CA ARG A 406 -4.95 -6.72 14.83
C ARG A 406 -3.73 -6.99 15.69
N MET A 407 -3.83 -7.91 16.63
CA MET A 407 -2.73 -8.30 17.51
C MET A 407 -1.51 -8.76 16.71
N LYS A 408 -1.70 -9.67 15.77
CA LYS A 408 -0.61 -10.17 14.91
C LYS A 408 0.02 -9.08 14.04
N ASN A 409 -0.77 -8.16 13.51
CA ASN A 409 -0.25 -7.03 12.75
C ASN A 409 0.54 -6.04 13.63
N GLU A 410 0.07 -5.80 14.86
CA GLU A 410 0.66 -4.80 15.75
C GLU A 410 1.90 -5.30 16.51
N MET A 411 2.02 -6.61 16.76
CA MET A 411 3.10 -7.14 17.60
C MET A 411 3.91 -8.30 16.99
N PHE A 412 3.43 -8.95 15.92
CA PHE A 412 4.07 -10.18 15.42
C PHE A 412 4.58 -10.02 13.98
N TYR A 413 3.73 -9.67 13.01
CA TYR A 413 4.13 -9.62 11.61
C TYR A 413 5.14 -8.51 11.33
N GLY A 414 6.15 -8.82 10.50
CA GLY A 414 7.21 -7.88 10.12
C GLY A 414 8.25 -7.63 11.22
N ARG A 415 8.25 -8.45 12.30
CA ARG A 415 9.26 -8.44 13.37
C ARG A 415 10.10 -9.68 13.31
N SER A 416 11.35 -9.60 13.75
CA SER A 416 12.24 -10.75 13.93
C SER A 416 12.20 -11.21 15.37
N PHE A 417 12.07 -12.53 15.56
CA PHE A 417 12.12 -13.19 16.86
C PHE A 417 13.30 -14.17 16.94
N VAL A 418 14.34 -13.96 16.13
CA VAL A 418 15.58 -14.73 16.20
C VAL A 418 16.26 -14.42 17.53
N GLY A 419 16.65 -15.47 18.28
CA GLY A 419 17.27 -15.33 19.58
C GLY A 419 16.31 -15.05 20.75
N ILE A 420 15.00 -14.98 20.50
CA ILE A 420 13.97 -14.83 21.54
C ILE A 420 13.56 -16.20 22.03
N THR A 421 13.60 -16.44 23.37
CA THR A 421 13.10 -17.67 23.98
C THR A 421 11.58 -17.73 24.03
N ILE A 422 11.02 -18.91 24.26
CA ILE A 422 9.56 -19.09 24.37
C ILE A 422 9.01 -18.24 25.54
N GLU A 423 9.67 -18.25 26.69
CA GLU A 423 9.28 -17.53 27.91
C GLU A 423 9.28 -16.01 27.66
N THR A 424 10.33 -15.50 27.01
CA THR A 424 10.38 -14.09 26.62
C THR A 424 9.26 -13.74 25.66
N PHE A 425 8.93 -14.62 24.71
CA PHE A 425 7.84 -14.37 23.78
C PHE A 425 6.47 -14.41 24.47
N ILE A 426 6.26 -15.30 25.43
CA ILE A 426 5.06 -15.30 26.28
C ILE A 426 4.93 -13.97 27.02
N GLN A 427 6.02 -13.43 27.57
CA GLN A 427 5.99 -12.13 28.23
C GLN A 427 5.63 -11.01 27.24
N ILE A 428 6.15 -11.03 26.02
CA ILE A 428 5.79 -10.06 24.96
C ILE A 428 4.28 -10.11 24.66
N ILE A 429 3.68 -11.29 24.64
CA ILE A 429 2.22 -11.44 24.46
C ILE A 429 1.47 -10.83 25.65
N ASN A 430 1.88 -11.12 26.88
CA ASN A 430 1.26 -10.58 28.09
C ASN A 430 1.35 -9.06 28.12
N ASP A 431 2.52 -8.49 27.88
CA ASP A 431 2.74 -7.05 27.83
C ASP A 431 1.89 -6.37 26.75
N TYR A 432 1.74 -7.04 25.58
CA TYR A 432 0.87 -6.53 24.53
C TYR A 432 -0.60 -6.48 24.97
N ILE A 433 -1.10 -7.53 25.64
CA ILE A 433 -2.50 -7.57 26.08
C ILE A 433 -2.75 -6.52 27.17
N VAL A 434 -1.83 -6.37 28.12
CA VAL A 434 -1.90 -5.31 29.14
C VAL A 434 -1.92 -3.94 28.47
N TRP A 435 -1.00 -3.66 27.54
CA TRP A 435 -0.98 -2.41 26.77
C TRP A 435 -2.27 -2.24 25.96
N TYR A 436 -2.78 -3.30 25.34
CA TYR A 436 -4.03 -3.27 24.56
C TYR A 436 -5.22 -2.84 25.41
N ASN A 437 -5.33 -3.37 26.62
CA ASN A 437 -6.42 -3.06 27.54
C ASN A 437 -6.30 -1.67 28.15
N THR A 438 -5.07 -1.23 28.51
CA THR A 438 -4.85 -0.02 29.35
C THR A 438 -4.46 1.21 28.56
N LYS A 439 -3.82 1.07 27.40
CA LYS A 439 -3.24 2.20 26.65
C LYS A 439 -3.68 2.28 25.20
N ARG A 440 -4.09 1.15 24.59
CA ARG A 440 -4.43 1.14 23.18
C ARG A 440 -5.76 1.82 22.90
N ILE A 441 -5.70 3.00 22.29
CA ILE A 441 -6.90 3.76 21.95
C ILE A 441 -7.69 3.15 20.76
N LYS A 442 -9.02 3.14 20.87
CA LYS A 442 -9.96 2.60 19.90
C LYS A 442 -10.92 3.70 19.43
N ALA A 443 -11.07 3.88 18.12
CA ALA A 443 -11.96 4.89 17.56
C ALA A 443 -13.44 4.65 17.97
N SER A 444 -13.85 3.36 18.06
CA SER A 444 -15.18 2.96 18.51
C SER A 444 -15.49 3.33 19.96
N LEU A 445 -14.49 3.60 20.78
CA LEU A 445 -14.60 3.99 22.18
C LEU A 445 -14.24 5.48 22.39
N GLY A 446 -14.44 6.32 21.37
CA GLY A 446 -14.09 7.74 21.47
C GLY A 446 -12.58 8.00 21.65
N TYR A 447 -11.73 7.16 21.10
CA TYR A 447 -10.27 7.19 21.26
C TYR A 447 -9.81 6.99 22.71
N MET A 448 -10.55 6.19 23.46
CA MET A 448 -10.14 5.69 24.78
C MET A 448 -9.65 4.24 24.63
N SER A 449 -8.83 3.79 25.58
CA SER A 449 -8.57 2.37 25.77
C SER A 449 -9.79 1.67 26.41
N PRO A 450 -9.91 0.34 26.35
CA PRO A 450 -11.00 -0.37 27.02
C PRO A 450 -11.12 -0.01 28.50
N VAL A 451 -10.01 0.08 29.22
CA VAL A 451 -9.99 0.45 30.65
C VAL A 451 -10.43 1.90 30.86
N GLU A 452 -9.88 2.87 30.09
CA GLU A 452 -10.31 4.27 30.16
C GLU A 452 -11.82 4.41 29.86
N TYR A 453 -12.33 3.65 28.90
CA TYR A 453 -13.74 3.65 28.55
C TYR A 453 -14.63 3.15 29.69
N ARG A 454 -14.27 2.02 30.32
CA ARG A 454 -15.00 1.52 31.50
C ARG A 454 -14.94 2.50 32.67
N GLN A 455 -13.80 3.15 32.90
CA GLN A 455 -13.66 4.19 33.92
C GLN A 455 -14.56 5.41 33.63
N SER A 456 -14.66 5.85 32.38
CA SER A 456 -15.52 6.97 31.99
C SER A 456 -17.01 6.69 32.20
N LEU A 457 -17.40 5.41 32.25
CA LEU A 457 -18.76 4.97 32.54
C LEU A 457 -19.00 4.65 34.03
N GLY A 458 -18.01 4.89 34.90
CA GLY A 458 -18.11 4.53 36.32
C GLY A 458 -18.05 3.02 36.61
N LEU A 459 -17.75 2.22 35.60
CA LEU A 459 -17.53 0.78 35.74
C LEU A 459 -16.10 0.58 36.21
N ILE A 460 -15.89 0.43 37.52
CA ILE A 460 -14.55 0.29 38.12
C ILE A 460 -13.83 -0.87 37.43
N GLY A 461 -12.75 -0.52 36.74
CA GLY A 461 -12.00 -1.47 35.91
C GLY A 461 -11.28 -2.52 36.74
N PHE A 462 -11.55 -3.79 36.46
CA PHE A 462 -10.74 -4.90 36.91
C PHE A 462 -9.47 -5.00 36.10
N VAL A 463 -8.39 -4.31 36.49
CA VAL A 463 -7.04 -4.65 36.03
C VAL A 463 -6.07 -4.52 37.21
N LYS A 464 -6.16 -5.44 38.14
CA LYS A 464 -4.96 -5.90 38.83
C LYS A 464 -4.67 -7.31 38.31
N GLN A 465 -3.97 -7.40 37.19
CA GLN A 465 -3.15 -8.60 36.97
C GLN A 465 -1.77 -8.29 37.56
N THR A 466 -1.52 -8.83 38.70
CA THR A 466 -0.17 -9.09 39.19
C THR A 466 0.51 -9.98 38.15
N VAL A 467 1.61 -9.51 37.59
CA VAL A 467 2.59 -10.25 36.79
C VAL A 467 3.13 -11.39 37.57
#